data_ed7bb277062475eaf2c90fa8b77db009
#
_entry.id   ed7bb277062475eaf2c90fa8b77db009
#
_cell.length_a   1.000
_cell.length_b   1.000
_cell.length_c   1.000
_cell.angle_alpha   90.00
_cell.angle_beta   90.00
_cell.angle_gamma   90.00
#
_symmetry.space_group_name_H-M   'P 1'
#
loop_
_entity.id
_entity.type
_entity.pdbx_description
1 polymer ?
#
loop_
_entity_poly.entity_id
_entity_poly.type
_entity_poly.pdbx_seq_one_letter_code
_entity_poly.pdbx_strand_id
1 'polypeptide(L)' 'MQRDHSPFEWKRSSYCGSGSCVEVAKGIETILLRDAKDSESPVLAFTPLEWASFVAGVRAGEFD' A
#
# COMPACT_ATOMS: atom_id res chain seq x y z
N MET A 1 14.95 11.63 -5.90
CA MET A 1 14.00 12.72 -5.64
C MET A 1 12.71 12.19 -5.04
N GLN A 2 12.22 12.87 -4.04
CA GLN A 2 10.98 12.48 -3.38
C GLN A 2 9.78 12.76 -4.29
N ARG A 3 8.86 11.81 -4.36
CA ARG A 3 7.65 12.00 -5.11
C ARG A 3 6.64 12.85 -4.35
N ASP A 4 6.69 12.82 -3.03
CA ASP A 4 5.82 13.60 -2.20
C ASP A 4 6.53 13.95 -0.90
N HIS A 5 5.90 14.77 -0.10
CA HIS A 5 6.43 15.19 1.19
C HIS A 5 5.56 14.68 2.32
N SER A 6 4.93 13.53 2.10
CA SER A 6 4.09 12.89 3.07
C SER A 6 4.88 12.52 4.32
N PRO A 7 4.31 12.64 5.51
CA PRO A 7 4.96 12.13 6.71
C PRO A 7 4.96 10.61 6.78
N PHE A 8 4.25 9.96 5.87
CA PHE A 8 4.18 8.51 5.84
C PHE A 8 5.39 7.93 5.15
N GLU A 9 5.82 6.79 5.64
CA GLU A 9 6.89 6.05 5.01
C GLU A 9 6.27 4.99 4.12
N TRP A 10 6.42 5.16 2.82
CA TRP A 10 5.83 4.25 1.83
C TRP A 10 6.76 3.08 1.60
N LYS A 11 6.18 1.89 1.58
CA LYS A 11 6.93 0.66 1.36
C LYS A 11 6.35 -0.10 0.18
N ARG A 12 7.24 -0.67 -0.61
CA ARG A 12 6.90 -1.52 -1.72
C ARG A 12 7.35 -2.94 -1.40
N SER A 13 6.62 -3.93 -1.92
CA SER A 13 6.98 -5.32 -1.68
C SER A 13 8.37 -5.62 -2.24
N SER A 14 9.15 -6.38 -1.50
CA SER A 14 10.46 -6.82 -1.98
C SER A 14 10.34 -7.84 -3.11
N TYR A 15 9.15 -8.36 -3.35
CA TYR A 15 8.90 -9.27 -4.46
C TYR A 15 8.72 -8.53 -5.77
N CYS A 16 8.62 -7.22 -5.71
CA CYS A 16 8.43 -6.43 -6.91
C CYS A 16 9.77 -6.12 -7.54
N GLY A 17 10.00 -6.61 -8.75
CA GLY A 17 11.30 -6.46 -9.40
C GLY A 17 11.47 -5.18 -10.19
N SER A 18 10.40 -4.45 -10.44
CA SER A 18 10.47 -3.20 -11.18
C SER A 18 9.56 -2.20 -10.50
N GLY A 19 9.30 -1.08 -11.16
CA GLY A 19 8.54 -0.02 -10.54
C GLY A 19 7.03 -0.16 -10.56
N SER A 20 6.52 -1.30 -10.99
CA SER A 20 5.09 -1.46 -11.26
C SER A 20 4.35 -2.15 -10.13
N CYS A 21 4.54 -1.70 -8.93
CA CYS A 21 3.91 -2.33 -7.77
C CYS A 21 3.02 -1.34 -7.05
N VAL A 22 2.38 -1.83 -6.00
CA VAL A 22 1.69 -0.96 -5.09
C VAL A 22 2.60 -0.61 -3.92
N GLU A 23 2.29 0.49 -3.28
CA GLU A 23 3.00 0.93 -2.09
C GLU A 23 2.02 1.07 -0.95
N VAL A 24 2.49 0.76 0.25
CA VAL A 24 1.68 0.82 1.46
C VAL A 24 2.39 1.67 2.48
N ALA A 25 1.63 2.53 3.15
CA ALA A 25 2.15 3.31 4.26
C ALA A 25 1.23 3.12 5.46
N LYS A 26 1.82 2.96 6.63
CA LYS A 26 1.06 2.75 7.85
C LYS A 26 1.17 3.96 8.76
N GLY A 27 0.03 4.54 9.09
CA GLY A 27 -0.07 5.55 10.12
C GLY A 27 -0.56 4.93 11.41
N ILE A 28 -0.94 5.79 12.36
CA ILE A 28 -1.39 5.32 13.66
C ILE A 28 -2.74 4.63 13.55
N GLU A 29 -3.66 5.22 12.81
CA GLU A 29 -5.00 4.67 12.70
C GLU A 29 -5.45 4.54 11.26
N THR A 30 -4.50 4.54 10.32
CA THR A 30 -4.85 4.45 8.92
C THR A 30 -3.77 3.70 8.17
N ILE A 31 -4.20 2.96 7.17
CA ILE A 31 -3.29 2.30 6.23
C ILE A 31 -3.58 2.89 4.86
N LEU A 32 -2.55 3.33 4.18
CA LEU A 32 -2.68 3.94 2.87
C LEU A 32 -2.10 3.01 1.82
N LEU A 33 -2.76 2.97 0.67
CA LEU A 33 -2.36 2.12 -0.45
C LEU A 33 -2.43 2.93 -1.73
N ARG A 34 -1.42 2.81 -2.58
CA ARG A 34 -1.42 3.52 -3.85
C ARG A 34 -0.66 2.73 -4.90
N ASP A 35 -0.91 3.08 -6.16
CA ASP A 35 -0.20 2.53 -7.31
C ASP A 35 1.14 3.22 -7.41
N ALA A 36 2.21 2.46 -7.28
CA ALA A 36 3.55 3.04 -7.26
C ALA A 36 3.98 3.59 -8.62
N LYS A 37 3.38 3.10 -9.69
CA LYS A 37 3.81 3.52 -11.03
C LYS A 37 3.10 4.77 -11.53
N ASP A 38 2.07 5.22 -10.82
CA ASP A 38 1.26 6.35 -11.26
C ASP A 38 1.14 7.34 -10.12
N SER A 39 1.93 8.42 -10.19
CA SER A 39 1.95 9.41 -9.12
C SER A 39 0.63 10.17 -9.00
N GLU A 40 -0.25 10.03 -9.99
CA GLU A 40 -1.55 10.70 -9.94
C GLU A 40 -2.68 9.77 -9.56
N SER A 41 -2.39 8.50 -9.27
CA SER A 41 -3.44 7.60 -8.84
C SER A 41 -3.93 8.03 -7.46
N PRO A 42 -5.20 7.78 -7.17
CA PRO A 42 -5.71 8.11 -5.85
C PRO A 42 -5.06 7.25 -4.78
N VAL A 43 -4.99 7.81 -3.58
CA VAL A 43 -4.53 7.08 -2.42
C VAL A 43 -5.77 6.52 -1.72
N LEU A 44 -5.77 5.20 -1.48
CA LEU A 44 -6.85 4.55 -0.78
C LEU A 44 -6.49 4.48 0.71
N ALA A 45 -7.48 4.65 1.56
CA ALA A 45 -7.26 4.65 3.00
C ALA A 45 -8.14 3.61 3.66
N PHE A 46 -7.57 2.87 4.58
CA PHE A 46 -8.27 1.78 5.27
C PHE A 46 -8.01 1.88 6.76
N THR A 47 -8.94 1.36 7.55
CA THR A 47 -8.68 1.19 8.97
C THR A 47 -7.72 0.03 9.16
N PRO A 48 -7.01 -0.02 10.29
CA PRO A 48 -6.15 -1.17 10.57
C PRO A 48 -6.91 -2.50 10.55
N LEU A 49 -8.15 -2.49 10.99
CA LEU A 49 -8.95 -3.71 11.01
C LEU A 49 -9.30 -4.17 9.59
N GLU A 50 -9.70 -3.22 8.74
CA GLU A 50 -9.96 -3.54 7.34
C GLU A 50 -8.72 -4.09 6.66
N TRP A 51 -7.59 -3.49 6.95
CA TRP A 51 -6.33 -3.91 6.35
C TRP A 51 -5.95 -5.32 6.81
N ALA A 52 -6.12 -5.60 8.10
CA ALA A 52 -5.81 -6.93 8.63
C ALA A 52 -6.67 -8.00 7.96
N SER A 53 -7.94 -7.69 7.73
CA SER A 53 -8.85 -8.62 7.06
C SER A 53 -8.41 -8.86 5.62
N PHE A 54 -8.02 -7.80 4.93
CA PHE A 54 -7.55 -7.92 3.56
C PHE A 54 -6.29 -8.79 3.49
N VAL A 55 -5.34 -8.55 4.37
CA VAL A 55 -4.09 -9.31 4.37
C VAL A 55 -4.37 -10.80 4.66
N ALA A 56 -5.30 -11.07 5.57
CA ALA A 56 -5.66 -12.45 5.86
C ALA A 56 -6.25 -13.12 4.62
N GLY A 57 -7.08 -12.42 3.87
CA GLY A 57 -7.65 -12.96 2.65
C GLY A 57 -6.59 -13.22 1.60
N VAL A 58 -5.63 -12.31 1.47
CA VAL A 58 -4.53 -12.49 0.53
C VAL A 58 -3.73 -13.74 0.88
N ARG A 59 -3.42 -13.91 2.17
CA ARG A 59 -2.65 -15.08 2.61
C ARG A 59 -3.40 -16.38 2.38
N ALA A 60 -4.72 -16.32 2.46
CA ALA A 60 -5.53 -17.51 2.24
C ALA A 60 -5.76 -17.81 0.75
N GLY A 61 -5.25 -16.98 -0.14
CA GLY A 61 -5.38 -17.18 -1.56
C GLY A 61 -6.75 -16.83 -2.11
N GLU A 62 -7.51 -15.98 -1.41
CA GLU A 62 -8.86 -15.67 -1.84
C GLU A 62 -8.90 -14.82 -3.09
N PHE A 63 -7.83 -14.10 -3.38
CA PHE A 63 -7.81 -13.15 -4.48
C PHE A 63 -6.93 -13.58 -5.65
N ASP A 64 -6.37 -14.77 -5.58
CA ASP A 64 -5.55 -15.28 -6.69
C ASP A 64 -5.75 -16.79 -6.93
#